data_899a907dee02d646625bc167bcb55237
#
_entry.id   899a907dee02d646625bc167bcb55237
#
_cell.length_a   1.000
_cell.length_b   1.000
_cell.length_c   1.000
_cell.angle_alpha   90.00
_cell.angle_beta   90.00
_cell.angle_gamma   90.00
#
_symmetry.space_group_name_H-M   'P 1'
#
loop_
_entity.id
_entity.type
_entity.pdbx_description
1 polymer ?
#
loop_
_entity_poly.entity_id
_entity_poly.type
_entity_poly.pdbx_seq_one_letter_code
_entity_poly.pdbx_strand_id
1 'polypeptide(L)'
;MLVESNLKIITTKSMIQLAEMDIKLGRVHYNLSVPSLVEIIVKREEGILSSTGALSVKTGKFTGRSPDDKYIVYDEATQNTVDWGKVNHPISEENFEKIFRRMKKHVEDKEFFIFDGFVGADPQNRLPIRIINNRTWHNLFARQLFIRPTPKELENHKPEFTLLSCDDFAADSEEMGTRNETFIIINFKKKVVLIGSTSYAGEIKKALFSIMNFILPKKASFQCTALPM
;
A
#
# COMPACT_ATOMS: atom_id res chain seq x y z
N MET A 1 -10.82 29.86 -4.44
CA MET A 1 -10.33 29.89 -5.83
C MET A 1 -8.91 29.30 -5.99
N LEU A 2 -8.30 28.67 -5.00
CA LEU A 2 -6.98 28.01 -5.03
C LEU A 2 -7.03 26.47 -4.96
N VAL A 3 -8.22 25.88 -4.85
CA VAL A 3 -8.40 24.44 -4.73
C VAL A 3 -8.53 23.73 -6.09
N GLU A 4 -9.00 24.45 -7.12
CA GLU A 4 -9.19 23.87 -8.47
C GLU A 4 -7.90 23.71 -9.28
N SER A 5 -6.86 24.53 -9.03
CA SER A 5 -5.59 24.43 -9.77
C SER A 5 -4.76 23.19 -9.37
N ASN A 6 -4.86 22.73 -8.12
CA ASN A 6 -4.19 21.52 -7.66
C ASN A 6 -4.89 20.24 -8.15
N LEU A 7 -6.20 20.26 -8.34
CA LEU A 7 -6.95 19.10 -8.87
C LEU A 7 -6.59 18.80 -10.35
N LYS A 8 -6.28 19.79 -11.17
CA LYS A 8 -5.95 19.63 -12.59
C LYS A 8 -4.57 19.01 -12.86
N ILE A 9 -3.59 19.22 -11.99
CA ILE A 9 -2.24 18.62 -12.12
C ILE A 9 -2.24 17.14 -11.73
N ILE A 10 -3.13 16.77 -10.85
CA ILE A 10 -3.33 15.41 -10.35
C ILE A 10 -3.89 14.46 -11.41
N THR A 11 -4.75 14.97 -12.31
CA THR A 11 -5.63 14.13 -13.13
C THR A 11 -4.91 13.41 -14.26
N THR A 12 -3.88 13.99 -14.88
CA THR A 12 -3.39 13.45 -16.15
C THR A 12 -2.31 12.36 -15.96
N LYS A 13 -1.30 12.59 -15.15
CA LYS A 13 -0.15 11.67 -15.05
C LYS A 13 -0.38 10.47 -14.13
N SER A 14 -1.06 10.69 -13.00
CA SER A 14 -1.43 9.61 -12.07
C SER A 14 -2.53 8.70 -12.63
N MET A 15 -3.44 9.27 -13.41
CA MET A 15 -4.48 8.51 -14.12
C MET A 15 -3.90 7.62 -15.22
N ILE A 16 -2.85 8.08 -15.93
CA ILE A 16 -2.15 7.29 -16.97
C ILE A 16 -1.54 6.03 -16.36
N GLN A 17 -0.87 6.14 -15.21
CA GLN A 17 -0.24 4.98 -14.56
C GLN A 17 -1.24 3.99 -13.94
N LEU A 18 -2.38 4.49 -13.46
CA LEU A 18 -3.48 3.61 -13.02
C LEU A 18 -4.10 2.88 -14.21
N ALA A 19 -4.21 3.57 -15.35
CA ALA A 19 -4.68 2.98 -16.60
C ALA A 19 -3.73 1.89 -17.13
N GLU A 20 -2.41 2.04 -16.98
CA GLU A 20 -1.42 0.99 -17.32
C GLU A 20 -1.61 -0.29 -16.49
N MET A 21 -2.12 -0.16 -15.26
CA MET A 21 -2.47 -1.29 -14.39
C MET A 21 -3.93 -1.74 -14.55
N ASP A 22 -4.70 -1.08 -15.43
CA ASP A 22 -6.14 -1.29 -15.59
C ASP A 22 -6.91 -1.14 -14.26
N ILE A 23 -6.54 -0.15 -13.45
CA ILE A 23 -7.23 0.21 -12.21
C ILE A 23 -8.09 1.44 -12.48
N LYS A 24 -9.40 1.26 -12.40
CA LYS A 24 -10.40 2.31 -12.58
C LYS A 24 -10.94 2.72 -11.23
N LEU A 25 -10.58 3.90 -10.78
CA LEU A 25 -11.09 4.47 -9.54
C LEU A 25 -12.14 5.54 -9.87
N GLY A 26 -13.12 5.70 -9.00
CA GLY A 26 -14.07 6.80 -9.08
C GLY A 26 -13.46 8.11 -8.59
N ARG A 27 -13.80 8.54 -7.40
CA ARG A 27 -13.23 9.74 -6.80
C ARG A 27 -11.85 9.47 -6.21
N VAL A 28 -10.86 10.28 -6.59
CA VAL A 28 -9.48 10.14 -6.12
C VAL A 28 -9.04 11.36 -5.32
N HIS A 29 -8.53 11.11 -4.13
CA HIS A 29 -7.85 12.09 -3.28
C HIS A 29 -6.34 11.83 -3.34
N TYR A 30 -5.59 12.81 -3.85
CA TYR A 30 -4.16 12.64 -4.12
C TYR A 30 -3.30 13.48 -3.20
N ASN A 31 -2.37 12.84 -2.49
CA ASN A 31 -1.37 13.47 -1.61
C ASN A 31 -1.91 14.58 -0.71
N LEU A 32 -3.12 14.37 -0.15
CA LEU A 32 -3.76 15.35 0.72
C LEU A 32 -2.87 15.71 1.92
N SER A 33 -3.02 16.92 2.41
CA SER A 33 -2.35 17.40 3.63
C SER A 33 -2.83 16.64 4.87
N VAL A 34 -2.01 16.62 5.93
CA VAL A 34 -2.41 16.01 7.21
C VAL A 34 -3.72 16.62 7.76
N PRO A 35 -3.88 17.95 7.80
CA PRO A 35 -5.15 18.54 8.26
C PRO A 35 -6.35 18.08 7.42
N SER A 36 -6.22 18.06 6.09
CA SER A 36 -7.31 17.61 5.20
C SER A 36 -7.67 16.14 5.43
N LEU A 37 -6.68 15.29 5.64
CA LEU A 37 -6.92 13.87 5.96
C LEU A 37 -7.64 13.71 7.31
N VAL A 38 -7.21 14.45 8.34
CA VAL A 38 -7.86 14.42 9.67
C VAL A 38 -9.30 14.88 9.58
N GLU A 39 -9.57 15.97 8.85
CA GLU A 39 -10.95 16.47 8.63
C GLU A 39 -11.83 15.39 7.99
N ILE A 40 -11.35 14.74 6.93
CA ILE A 40 -12.10 13.67 6.25
C ILE A 40 -12.29 12.45 7.16
N ILE A 41 -11.28 12.06 7.95
CA ILE A 41 -11.39 10.93 8.89
C ILE A 41 -12.51 11.17 9.90
N VAL A 42 -12.57 12.37 10.50
CA VAL A 42 -13.61 12.72 11.46
C VAL A 42 -14.98 12.78 10.78
N LYS A 43 -15.07 13.40 9.60
CA LYS A 43 -16.31 13.50 8.82
C LYS A 43 -16.84 12.14 8.37
N ARG A 44 -15.98 11.19 8.08
CA ARG A 44 -16.33 9.80 7.68
C ARG A 44 -16.51 8.86 8.87
N GLU A 45 -16.39 9.38 10.10
CA GLU A 45 -16.48 8.59 11.34
C GLU A 45 -15.46 7.42 11.38
N GLU A 46 -14.36 7.52 10.66
CA GLU A 46 -13.26 6.54 10.69
C GLU A 46 -12.45 6.64 11.99
N GLY A 47 -12.52 7.78 12.70
CA GLY A 47 -11.84 8.03 13.96
C GLY A 47 -12.36 9.26 14.68
N ILE A 48 -11.90 9.42 15.91
CA ILE A 48 -12.22 10.57 16.78
C ILE A 48 -10.94 11.23 17.27
N LEU A 49 -11.00 12.53 17.52
CA LEU A 49 -9.92 13.26 18.18
C LEU A 49 -10.09 13.21 19.69
N SER A 50 -9.00 12.90 20.39
CA SER A 50 -8.93 13.04 21.84
C SER A 50 -8.87 14.51 22.24
N SER A 51 -9.04 14.81 23.54
CA SER A 51 -8.88 16.17 24.09
C SER A 51 -7.49 16.77 23.85
N THR A 52 -6.48 15.94 23.63
CA THR A 52 -5.10 16.35 23.32
C THR A 52 -4.81 16.43 21.81
N GLY A 53 -5.81 16.20 20.97
CA GLY A 53 -5.68 16.23 19.50
C GLY A 53 -5.14 14.94 18.89
N ALA A 54 -4.92 13.88 19.67
CA ALA A 54 -4.52 12.59 19.12
C ALA A 54 -5.71 11.91 18.42
N LEU A 55 -5.45 11.33 17.23
CA LEU A 55 -6.46 10.60 16.48
C LEU A 55 -6.56 9.16 17.00
N SER A 56 -7.75 8.76 17.42
CA SER A 56 -8.10 7.38 17.77
C SER A 56 -8.94 6.75 16.66
N VAL A 57 -8.52 5.60 16.15
CA VAL A 57 -9.18 4.90 15.05
C VAL A 57 -9.51 3.46 15.42
N LYS A 58 -10.53 2.89 14.77
CA LYS A 58 -10.88 1.48 14.93
C LYS A 58 -10.12 0.65 13.87
N THR A 59 -9.47 -0.42 14.33
CA THR A 59 -8.71 -1.35 13.46
C THR A 59 -9.50 -2.61 13.08
N GLY A 60 -10.80 -2.65 13.42
CA GLY A 60 -11.70 -3.75 13.09
C GLY A 60 -11.37 -5.05 13.83
N LYS A 61 -11.60 -6.17 13.16
CA LYS A 61 -11.35 -7.54 13.66
C LYS A 61 -9.86 -7.79 13.94
N PHE A 62 -8.99 -7.23 13.11
CA PHE A 62 -7.54 -7.40 13.21
C PHE A 62 -6.92 -6.20 13.94
N THR A 63 -6.62 -6.37 15.21
CA THR A 63 -6.03 -5.32 16.08
C THR A 63 -4.50 -5.26 15.98
N GLY A 64 -3.91 -6.14 15.19
CA GLY A 64 -2.47 -6.25 14.97
C GLY A 64 -2.16 -6.86 13.61
N ARG A 65 -0.90 -7.22 13.42
CA ARG A 65 -0.41 -7.86 12.20
C ARG A 65 -0.95 -9.28 12.06
N SER A 66 -1.12 -9.70 10.79
CA SER A 66 -1.45 -11.06 10.38
C SER A 66 -0.28 -11.70 9.64
N PRO A 67 0.80 -12.08 10.33
CA PRO A 67 2.04 -12.59 9.69
C PRO A 67 1.81 -13.88 8.88
N ASP A 68 0.87 -14.71 9.32
CA ASP A 68 0.54 -15.97 8.65
C ASP A 68 -0.30 -15.78 7.38
N ASP A 69 -0.78 -14.56 7.11
CA ASP A 69 -1.56 -14.19 5.92
C ASP A 69 -0.71 -13.39 4.92
N LYS A 70 0.62 -13.41 5.12
CA LYS A 70 1.57 -12.80 4.20
C LYS A 70 2.04 -13.81 3.17
N TYR A 71 1.86 -13.45 1.91
CA TYR A 71 2.23 -14.25 0.76
C TYR A 71 3.21 -13.51 -0.14
N ILE A 72 4.06 -14.28 -0.81
CA ILE A 72 4.92 -13.80 -1.89
C ILE A 72 4.62 -14.64 -3.12
N VAL A 73 4.47 -14.01 -4.27
CA VAL A 73 4.24 -14.74 -5.52
C VAL A 73 5.46 -15.60 -5.82
N TYR A 74 5.20 -16.90 -6.02
CA TYR A 74 6.22 -17.88 -6.37
C TYR A 74 6.49 -17.82 -7.87
N ASP A 75 7.65 -17.30 -8.25
CA ASP A 75 8.09 -17.14 -9.62
C ASP A 75 9.61 -17.34 -9.74
N GLU A 76 10.16 -17.20 -10.93
CA GLU A 76 11.59 -17.38 -11.19
C GLU A 76 12.49 -16.44 -10.36
N ALA A 77 12.00 -15.23 -10.03
CA ALA A 77 12.76 -14.25 -9.27
C ALA A 77 12.78 -14.55 -7.77
N THR A 78 11.79 -15.28 -7.27
CA THR A 78 11.55 -15.52 -5.83
C THR A 78 11.86 -16.94 -5.39
N GLN A 79 11.70 -17.94 -6.27
CA GLN A 79 11.80 -19.36 -5.94
C GLN A 79 13.08 -19.76 -5.21
N ASN A 80 14.23 -19.17 -5.59
CA ASN A 80 15.57 -19.47 -5.05
C ASN A 80 16.15 -18.34 -4.20
N THR A 81 15.39 -17.27 -3.93
CA THR A 81 15.88 -16.06 -3.23
C THR A 81 15.09 -15.69 -2.00
N VAL A 82 13.91 -16.26 -1.84
CA VAL A 82 13.06 -16.07 -0.65
C VAL A 82 13.28 -17.25 0.30
N ASP A 83 13.43 -16.95 1.58
CA ASP A 83 13.41 -17.96 2.64
C ASP A 83 11.95 -18.40 2.87
N TRP A 84 11.57 -19.49 2.22
CA TRP A 84 10.23 -20.07 2.28
C TRP A 84 10.01 -20.84 3.57
N GLY A 85 8.85 -20.69 4.20
CA GLY A 85 8.50 -21.40 5.44
C GLY A 85 7.44 -20.70 6.26
N LYS A 86 7.64 -20.62 7.57
CA LYS A 86 6.65 -20.08 8.51
C LYS A 86 6.30 -18.61 8.32
N VAL A 87 7.20 -17.83 7.71
CA VAL A 87 7.04 -16.37 7.59
C VAL A 87 6.66 -15.93 6.18
N ASN A 88 7.20 -16.62 5.16
CA ASN A 88 6.94 -16.30 3.76
C ASN A 88 6.20 -17.47 3.12
N HIS A 89 4.90 -17.29 2.91
CA HIS A 89 4.07 -18.30 2.26
C HIS A 89 4.06 -18.08 0.75
N PRO A 90 4.24 -19.12 -0.06
CA PRO A 90 4.13 -18.99 -1.52
C PRO A 90 2.66 -18.86 -1.92
N ILE A 91 2.40 -18.05 -2.95
CA ILE A 91 1.14 -18.04 -3.69
C ILE A 91 1.44 -18.13 -5.19
N SER A 92 0.63 -18.88 -5.94
CA SER A 92 0.83 -19.00 -7.39
C SER A 92 0.55 -17.69 -8.13
N GLU A 93 1.19 -17.51 -9.30
CA GLU A 93 0.87 -16.37 -10.19
C GLU A 93 -0.62 -16.38 -10.57
N GLU A 94 -1.21 -17.56 -10.80
CA GLU A 94 -2.64 -17.71 -11.12
C GLU A 94 -3.55 -17.16 -10.03
N ASN A 95 -3.32 -17.55 -8.76
CA ASN A 95 -4.10 -17.09 -7.63
C ASN A 95 -3.93 -15.58 -7.40
N PHE A 96 -2.69 -15.07 -7.53
CA PHE A 96 -2.44 -13.64 -7.51
C PHE A 96 -3.27 -12.90 -8.58
N GLU A 97 -3.29 -13.39 -9.83
CA GLU A 97 -4.07 -12.76 -10.91
C GLU A 97 -5.58 -12.81 -10.66
N LYS A 98 -6.09 -13.90 -10.07
CA LYS A 98 -7.50 -14.00 -9.66
C LYS A 98 -7.85 -12.93 -8.64
N ILE A 99 -7.04 -12.81 -7.58
CA ILE A 99 -7.24 -11.81 -6.52
C ILE A 99 -7.12 -10.40 -7.10
N PHE A 100 -6.09 -10.12 -7.88
CA PHE A 100 -5.85 -8.80 -8.45
C PHE A 100 -6.99 -8.37 -9.38
N ARG A 101 -7.47 -9.26 -10.23
CA ARG A 101 -8.62 -9.00 -11.12
C ARG A 101 -9.90 -8.69 -10.34
N ARG A 102 -10.19 -9.47 -9.29
CA ARG A 102 -11.37 -9.23 -8.44
C ARG A 102 -11.22 -7.93 -7.64
N MET A 103 -10.03 -7.65 -7.13
CA MET A 103 -9.75 -6.38 -6.45
C MET A 103 -9.92 -5.18 -7.39
N LYS A 104 -9.42 -5.26 -8.63
CA LYS A 104 -9.62 -4.20 -9.64
C LYS A 104 -11.11 -3.94 -9.88
N LYS A 105 -11.91 -4.99 -10.02
CA LYS A 105 -13.37 -4.86 -10.18
C LYS A 105 -14.03 -4.28 -8.91
N HIS A 106 -13.55 -4.65 -7.72
CA HIS A 106 -14.09 -4.17 -6.46
C HIS A 106 -13.86 -2.67 -6.24
N VAL A 107 -12.72 -2.14 -6.72
CA VAL A 107 -12.37 -0.73 -6.57
C VAL A 107 -12.96 0.17 -7.66
N GLU A 108 -13.54 -0.42 -8.70
CA GLU A 108 -14.13 0.31 -9.82
C GLU A 108 -15.19 1.29 -9.31
N ASP A 109 -15.10 2.53 -9.78
CA ASP A 109 -16.00 3.66 -9.46
C ASP A 109 -16.09 4.04 -7.96
N LYS A 110 -15.24 3.48 -7.09
CA LYS A 110 -15.20 3.82 -5.66
C LYS A 110 -14.23 4.97 -5.36
N GLU A 111 -14.39 5.54 -4.16
CA GLU A 111 -13.54 6.63 -3.65
C GLU A 111 -12.26 6.07 -3.00
N PHE A 112 -11.10 6.61 -3.42
CA PHE A 112 -9.79 6.19 -2.96
C PHE A 112 -8.86 7.35 -2.63
N PHE A 113 -7.89 7.07 -1.76
CA PHE A 113 -6.82 7.97 -1.36
C PHE A 113 -5.50 7.46 -1.92
N ILE A 114 -4.74 8.34 -2.57
CA ILE A 114 -3.42 8.02 -3.12
C ILE A 114 -2.35 8.82 -2.39
N PHE A 115 -1.33 8.12 -1.94
CA PHE A 115 -0.10 8.70 -1.43
C PHE A 115 1.06 8.26 -2.33
N ASP A 116 1.71 9.21 -2.99
CA ASP A 116 2.99 9.03 -3.66
C ASP A 116 4.10 9.53 -2.74
N GLY A 117 5.14 8.73 -2.56
CA GLY A 117 6.24 9.03 -1.65
C GLY A 117 7.41 8.07 -1.82
N PHE A 118 8.26 7.99 -0.79
CA PHE A 118 9.45 7.14 -0.83
C PHE A 118 9.61 6.34 0.45
N VAL A 119 10.14 5.12 0.32
CA VAL A 119 10.64 4.31 1.43
C VAL A 119 12.16 4.37 1.46
N GLY A 120 12.73 4.62 2.66
CA GLY A 120 14.17 4.79 2.85
C GLY A 120 14.59 6.26 2.86
N ALA A 121 15.47 6.60 3.81
CA ALA A 121 15.92 7.97 4.02
C ALA A 121 17.00 8.41 3.03
N ASP A 122 17.81 7.47 2.56
CA ASP A 122 18.89 7.74 1.62
C ASP A 122 18.34 8.03 0.22
N PRO A 123 18.53 9.24 -0.32
CA PRO A 123 18.02 9.61 -1.65
C PRO A 123 18.53 8.72 -2.80
N GLN A 124 19.70 8.08 -2.66
CA GLN A 124 20.27 7.22 -3.70
C GLN A 124 19.64 5.83 -3.72
N ASN A 125 19.16 5.35 -2.57
CA ASN A 125 18.65 4.00 -2.38
C ASN A 125 17.15 3.94 -2.02
N ARG A 126 16.49 5.09 -1.83
CA ARG A 126 15.06 5.13 -1.53
C ARG A 126 14.22 4.57 -2.67
N LEU A 127 13.15 3.89 -2.29
CA LEU A 127 12.21 3.28 -3.22
C LEU A 127 11.02 4.21 -3.46
N PRO A 128 10.76 4.66 -4.71
CA PRO A 128 9.53 5.38 -5.03
C PRO A 128 8.32 4.46 -4.94
N ILE A 129 7.31 4.89 -4.20
CA ILE A 129 6.10 4.08 -3.96
C ILE A 129 4.83 4.87 -4.25
N ARG A 130 3.77 4.13 -4.61
CA ARG A 130 2.38 4.58 -4.62
C ARG A 130 1.57 3.72 -3.68
N ILE A 131 0.81 4.32 -2.78
CA ILE A 131 -0.13 3.65 -1.90
C ILE A 131 -1.53 4.12 -2.26
N ILE A 132 -2.40 3.16 -2.61
CA ILE A 132 -3.80 3.37 -2.96
C ILE A 132 -4.63 2.66 -1.91
N ASN A 133 -5.51 3.36 -1.22
CA ASN A 133 -6.31 2.78 -0.15
C ASN A 133 -7.68 3.46 -0.02
N ASN A 134 -8.67 2.71 0.47
CA ASN A 134 -10.04 3.17 0.66
C ASN A 134 -10.27 3.86 2.02
N ARG A 135 -9.44 3.63 3.03
CA ARG A 135 -9.54 4.28 4.35
C ARG A 135 -8.68 5.53 4.41
N THR A 136 -9.28 6.65 4.79
CA THR A 136 -8.56 7.92 4.91
C THR A 136 -7.43 7.85 5.94
N TRP A 137 -7.66 7.18 7.09
CA TRP A 137 -6.65 7.07 8.13
C TRP A 137 -5.46 6.17 7.75
N HIS A 138 -5.63 5.19 6.85
CA HIS A 138 -4.52 4.44 6.28
C HIS A 138 -3.60 5.36 5.45
N ASN A 139 -4.20 6.29 4.70
CA ASN A 139 -3.42 7.28 3.94
C ASN A 139 -2.69 8.25 4.86
N LEU A 140 -3.34 8.71 5.95
CA LEU A 140 -2.69 9.52 6.97
C LEU A 140 -1.51 8.78 7.62
N PHE A 141 -1.69 7.51 7.98
CA PHE A 141 -0.63 6.66 8.53
C PHE A 141 0.55 6.56 7.57
N ALA A 142 0.29 6.25 6.29
CA ALA A 142 1.32 6.18 5.27
C ALA A 142 2.07 7.51 5.10
N ARG A 143 1.33 8.62 5.05
CA ARG A 143 1.89 9.96 4.91
C ARG A 143 2.77 10.39 6.08
N GLN A 144 2.48 9.94 7.30
CA GLN A 144 3.29 10.23 8.48
C GLN A 144 4.52 9.32 8.57
N LEU A 145 4.45 8.11 8.02
CA LEU A 145 5.48 7.11 8.14
C LEU A 145 6.56 7.20 7.05
N PHE A 146 6.13 7.45 5.80
CA PHE A 146 7.01 7.46 4.64
C PHE A 146 7.51 8.86 4.29
N ILE A 147 8.59 8.93 3.51
CA ILE A 147 9.17 10.20 3.08
C ILE A 147 8.22 10.88 2.10
N ARG A 148 7.85 12.11 2.43
CA ARG A 148 7.00 12.95 1.59
C ARG A 148 7.83 13.59 0.50
N PRO A 149 7.40 13.52 -0.76
CA PRO A 149 8.12 14.22 -1.83
C PRO A 149 7.95 15.72 -1.71
N THR A 150 8.96 16.45 -2.13
CA THR A 150 8.85 17.88 -2.45
C THR A 150 7.96 18.06 -3.68
N PRO A 151 7.41 19.27 -3.95
CA PRO A 151 6.64 19.52 -5.16
C PRO A 151 7.40 19.16 -6.45
N LYS A 152 8.69 19.50 -6.53
CA LYS A 152 9.55 19.18 -7.68
C LYS A 152 9.75 17.66 -7.87
N GLU A 153 9.92 16.92 -6.78
CA GLU A 153 10.02 15.46 -6.85
C GLU A 153 8.71 14.83 -7.28
N LEU A 154 7.58 15.39 -6.83
CA LEU A 154 6.25 14.90 -7.16
C LEU A 154 5.94 15.05 -8.67
N GLU A 155 6.37 16.13 -9.31
CA GLU A 155 6.22 16.34 -10.76
C GLU A 155 6.84 15.19 -11.58
N ASN A 156 7.96 14.64 -11.10
CA ASN A 156 8.70 13.56 -11.77
C ASN A 156 8.56 12.21 -11.09
N HIS A 157 7.67 12.08 -10.10
CA HIS A 157 7.48 10.85 -9.37
C HIS A 157 6.98 9.73 -10.29
N LYS A 158 7.72 8.63 -10.30
CA LYS A 158 7.36 7.39 -10.98
C LYS A 158 7.44 6.28 -9.94
N PRO A 159 6.32 5.76 -9.44
CA PRO A 159 6.35 4.70 -8.45
C PRO A 159 7.01 3.44 -9.04
N GLU A 160 7.95 2.87 -8.31
CA GLU A 160 8.50 1.58 -8.64
C GLU A 160 7.61 0.46 -8.10
N PHE A 161 7.01 0.67 -6.93
CA PHE A 161 6.01 -0.25 -6.38
C PHE A 161 4.69 0.45 -6.15
N THR A 162 3.60 -0.26 -6.50
CA THR A 162 2.23 0.17 -6.19
C THR A 162 1.61 -0.78 -5.17
N LEU A 163 1.08 -0.22 -4.08
CA LEU A 163 0.36 -0.95 -3.04
C LEU A 163 -1.12 -0.57 -3.11
N LEU A 164 -1.97 -1.57 -3.32
CA LEU A 164 -3.43 -1.45 -3.27
C LEU A 164 -3.96 -2.11 -1.99
N SER A 165 -4.59 -1.33 -1.12
CA SER A 165 -5.14 -1.78 0.15
C SER A 165 -6.63 -1.48 0.24
N CYS A 166 -7.44 -2.52 0.39
CA CYS A 166 -8.90 -2.44 0.51
C CYS A 166 -9.35 -3.27 1.71
N ASP A 167 -9.68 -2.63 2.81
CA ASP A 167 -10.10 -3.32 4.03
C ASP A 167 -11.50 -3.96 3.91
N ASP A 168 -12.29 -3.52 2.95
CA ASP A 168 -13.61 -4.03 2.60
C ASP A 168 -13.60 -5.10 1.50
N PHE A 169 -12.43 -5.55 1.06
CA PHE A 169 -12.28 -6.64 0.10
C PHE A 169 -11.77 -7.91 0.81
N ALA A 170 -12.61 -8.92 0.91
CA ALA A 170 -12.30 -10.22 1.47
C ALA A 170 -11.94 -11.24 0.37
N ALA A 171 -10.90 -12.03 0.59
CA ALA A 171 -10.59 -13.15 -0.29
C ALA A 171 -11.56 -14.32 -0.04
N ASP A 172 -11.93 -14.99 -1.11
CA ASP A 172 -12.47 -16.34 -1.03
C ASP A 172 -11.30 -17.32 -0.90
N SER A 173 -11.07 -17.83 0.30
CA SER A 173 -9.89 -18.63 0.61
C SER A 173 -9.79 -19.93 -0.20
N GLU A 174 -10.91 -20.55 -0.51
CA GLU A 174 -10.95 -21.79 -1.29
C GLU A 174 -10.58 -21.55 -2.75
N GLU A 175 -11.13 -20.48 -3.37
CA GLU A 175 -10.87 -20.18 -4.75
C GLU A 175 -9.54 -19.47 -5.00
N MET A 176 -9.05 -18.71 -4.01
CA MET A 176 -7.89 -17.82 -4.15
C MET A 176 -6.61 -18.37 -3.51
N GLY A 177 -6.69 -19.48 -2.81
CA GLY A 177 -5.54 -20.15 -2.18
C GLY A 177 -4.94 -19.37 -1.02
N THR A 178 -5.76 -18.58 -0.31
CA THR A 178 -5.38 -17.90 0.92
C THR A 178 -5.83 -18.72 2.13
N ARG A 179 -5.24 -18.50 3.29
CA ARG A 179 -5.60 -19.20 4.53
C ARG A 179 -6.98 -18.77 5.05
N ASN A 180 -7.30 -17.50 4.87
CA ASN A 180 -8.59 -16.91 5.26
C ASN A 180 -8.90 -15.69 4.35
N GLU A 181 -9.91 -14.89 4.75
CA GLU A 181 -10.32 -13.69 4.01
C GLU A 181 -9.26 -12.60 3.94
N THR A 182 -8.30 -12.58 4.90
CA THR A 182 -7.24 -11.56 4.97
C THR A 182 -6.02 -12.03 4.20
N PHE A 183 -5.39 -11.11 3.52
CA PHE A 183 -4.16 -11.39 2.79
C PHE A 183 -3.26 -10.15 2.64
N ILE A 184 -1.97 -10.38 2.63
CA ILE A 184 -0.93 -9.43 2.24
C ILE A 184 -0.07 -10.12 1.18
N ILE A 185 -0.20 -9.77 -0.09
CA ILE A 185 0.49 -10.45 -1.19
C ILE A 185 1.48 -9.49 -1.84
N ILE A 186 2.73 -9.93 -1.98
CA ILE A 186 3.79 -9.19 -2.67
C ILE A 186 4.12 -9.90 -3.99
N ASN A 187 3.99 -9.18 -5.11
CA ASN A 187 4.45 -9.62 -6.42
C ASN A 187 5.65 -8.76 -6.84
N PHE A 188 6.85 -9.32 -6.80
CA PHE A 188 8.08 -8.62 -7.15
C PHE A 188 8.22 -8.38 -8.65
N LYS A 189 7.74 -9.32 -9.49
CA LYS A 189 7.79 -9.22 -10.96
C LYS A 189 6.91 -8.09 -11.47
N LYS A 190 5.67 -7.99 -10.95
CA LYS A 190 4.73 -6.91 -11.30
C LYS A 190 4.93 -5.63 -10.48
N LYS A 191 5.75 -5.68 -9.42
CA LYS A 191 5.98 -4.56 -8.50
C LYS A 191 4.69 -4.07 -7.85
N VAL A 192 3.84 -5.01 -7.43
CA VAL A 192 2.52 -4.77 -6.84
C VAL A 192 2.41 -5.45 -5.49
N VAL A 193 1.79 -4.74 -4.55
CA VAL A 193 1.34 -5.29 -3.26
C VAL A 193 -0.16 -5.20 -3.19
N LEU A 194 -0.81 -6.29 -2.79
CA LEU A 194 -2.24 -6.35 -2.52
C LEU A 194 -2.46 -6.61 -1.03
N ILE A 195 -3.32 -5.82 -0.39
CA ILE A 195 -3.75 -6.00 0.99
C ILE A 195 -5.28 -5.99 1.04
N GLY A 196 -5.87 -7.02 1.60
CA GLY A 196 -7.33 -7.14 1.71
C GLY A 196 -7.79 -7.55 3.10
N SER A 197 -9.04 -7.18 3.44
CA SER A 197 -9.79 -7.57 4.63
C SER A 197 -9.10 -7.27 5.97
N THR A 198 -8.24 -6.24 6.02
CA THR A 198 -7.66 -5.77 7.28
C THR A 198 -7.68 -4.25 7.35
N SER A 199 -8.19 -3.72 8.46
CA SER A 199 -8.12 -2.30 8.78
C SER A 199 -6.84 -1.94 9.56
N TYR A 200 -5.90 -2.85 9.77
CA TYR A 200 -4.65 -2.57 10.46
C TYR A 200 -3.59 -2.00 9.51
N ALA A 201 -3.41 -0.68 9.53
CA ALA A 201 -2.49 0.02 8.61
C ALA A 201 -1.01 -0.39 8.73
N GLY A 202 -0.63 -1.03 9.84
CA GLY A 202 0.73 -1.55 10.02
C GLY A 202 1.17 -2.58 8.98
N GLU A 203 0.23 -3.23 8.28
CA GLU A 203 0.54 -4.14 7.18
C GLU A 203 1.14 -3.40 5.97
N ILE A 204 0.70 -2.16 5.70
CA ILE A 204 1.29 -1.29 4.66
C ILE A 204 2.78 -1.09 4.93
N LYS A 205 3.14 -0.73 6.18
CA LYS A 205 4.53 -0.57 6.60
C LYS A 205 5.34 -1.85 6.37
N LYS A 206 4.81 -2.97 6.84
CA LYS A 206 5.53 -4.24 6.86
C LYS A 206 5.71 -4.85 5.46
N ALA A 207 4.73 -4.69 4.59
CA ALA A 207 4.85 -5.10 3.20
C ALA A 207 5.99 -4.36 2.50
N LEU A 208 6.01 -3.02 2.61
CA LEU A 208 7.07 -2.21 2.01
C LEU A 208 8.45 -2.44 2.65
N PHE A 209 8.51 -2.70 3.96
CA PHE A 209 9.73 -3.11 4.63
C PHE A 209 10.25 -4.46 4.10
N SER A 210 9.38 -5.43 3.85
CA SER A 210 9.78 -6.70 3.24
C SER A 210 10.34 -6.51 1.83
N ILE A 211 9.78 -5.57 1.05
CA ILE A 211 10.30 -5.23 -0.28
C ILE A 211 11.71 -4.64 -0.18
N MET A 212 11.94 -3.70 0.73
CA MET A 212 13.26 -3.12 0.94
C MET A 212 14.29 -4.18 1.34
N ASN A 213 13.93 -5.10 2.25
CA ASN A 213 14.80 -6.20 2.66
C ASN A 213 15.16 -7.14 1.52
N PHE A 214 14.30 -7.30 0.52
CA PHE A 214 14.56 -8.12 -0.65
C PHE A 214 15.42 -7.40 -1.70
N ILE A 215 15.22 -6.08 -1.88
CA ILE A 215 15.85 -5.31 -2.95
C ILE A 215 17.24 -4.80 -2.54
N LEU A 216 17.38 -4.24 -1.33
CA LEU A 216 18.61 -3.55 -0.92
C LEU A 216 19.85 -4.46 -0.90
N PRO A 217 19.81 -5.70 -0.39
CA PRO A 217 20.96 -6.59 -0.47
C PRO A 217 21.43 -6.86 -1.89
N LYS A 218 20.50 -6.93 -2.86
CA LYS A 218 20.81 -7.13 -4.27
C LYS A 218 21.49 -5.92 -4.92
N LYS A 219 21.27 -4.71 -4.38
CA LYS A 219 21.94 -3.48 -4.82
C LYS A 219 23.33 -3.31 -4.21
N ALA A 220 23.82 -4.29 -3.42
CA ALA A 220 25.12 -4.28 -2.71
C ALA A 220 25.36 -3.05 -1.79
N SER A 221 24.29 -2.35 -1.40
CA SER A 221 24.40 -1.05 -0.74
C SER A 221 23.96 -1.02 0.72
N PHE A 222 23.52 -2.15 1.32
CA PHE A 222 23.08 -2.13 2.71
C PHE A 222 23.18 -3.52 3.37
N GLN A 223 24.04 -3.64 4.35
CA GLN A 223 23.86 -4.63 5.41
C GLN A 223 22.84 -4.05 6.38
N CYS A 224 21.61 -4.53 6.31
CA CYS A 224 20.62 -4.25 7.34
C CYS A 224 21.06 -5.02 8.59
N THR A 225 21.84 -4.41 9.45
CA THR A 225 22.00 -4.89 10.82
C THR A 225 20.61 -4.80 11.45
N ALA A 226 19.97 -5.94 11.60
CA ALA A 226 18.79 -6.05 12.43
C ALA A 226 19.17 -5.55 13.81
N LEU A 227 18.66 -4.38 14.19
CA LEU A 227 18.70 -3.97 15.58
C LEU A 227 17.93 -5.04 16.35
N PRO A 228 18.54 -5.68 17.34
CA PRO A 228 17.81 -6.58 18.22
C PRO A 228 16.71 -5.75 18.90
N MET A 229 15.47 -6.25 18.82
CA MET A 229 14.37 -5.73 19.64
C MET A 229 14.53 -6.24 21.06
#